data_87b000c922f6b397f36a1cad39144e41
#
_entry.id   87b000c922f6b397f36a1cad39144e41
#
_cell.length_a   1.000
_cell.length_b   1.000
_cell.length_c   1.000
_cell.angle_alpha   90.00
_cell.angle_beta   90.00
_cell.angle_gamma   90.00
#
_symmetry.space_group_name_H-M   'P 1'
#
loop_
_entity.id
_entity.type
_entity.pdbx_description
1 polymer ?
#
loop_
_entity_poly.entity_id
_entity_poly.type
_entity_poly.pdbx_seq_one_letter_code
_entity_poly.pdbx_strand_id
1 'polypeptide(L)'
;MTKEIWKDIVDYEGLYKISNKGRVLTVATGYIREGTLNKGYRRLILSKNGVETSYTVHRLVAYHFIQLVPMMGMDITDYDVHHIDGDRLNNNVENLMFLTREVHLKCDPRRIENTAKSQLNHPKFSKKVLCIETGAVYPSAMEASRQTGINRGDICSVCRGDNHCGKTAGGYHWKYIDRGLEQC
;
A
#
# COMPACT_ATOMS: atom_id res chain seq x y z
N MET A 1 14.09 25.06 -16.08
CA MET A 1 12.88 25.06 -15.21
C MET A 1 11.68 25.29 -16.10
N THR A 2 10.74 24.36 -16.14
CA THR A 2 9.50 24.52 -16.92
C THR A 2 8.66 25.65 -16.36
N LYS A 3 8.11 26.46 -17.28
CA LYS A 3 7.22 27.58 -16.96
C LYS A 3 5.98 27.06 -16.25
N GLU A 4 5.53 27.74 -15.22
CA GLU A 4 4.29 27.39 -14.54
C GLU A 4 3.07 27.77 -15.39
N ILE A 5 2.19 26.80 -15.61
CA ILE A 5 0.98 26.92 -16.41
C ILE A 5 -0.22 26.68 -15.50
N TRP A 6 -1.25 27.49 -15.67
CA TRP A 6 -2.48 27.44 -14.88
C TRP A 6 -3.66 27.07 -15.77
N LYS A 7 -4.51 26.15 -15.32
CA LYS A 7 -5.77 25.78 -15.95
C LYS A 7 -6.92 25.92 -14.95
N ASP A 8 -8.09 26.26 -15.44
CA ASP A 8 -9.30 26.22 -14.60
C ASP A 8 -9.57 24.78 -14.16
N ILE A 9 -10.00 24.61 -12.91
CA ILE A 9 -10.40 23.29 -12.42
C ILE A 9 -11.80 23.00 -12.97
N VAL A 10 -11.95 21.86 -13.64
CA VAL A 10 -13.24 21.39 -14.19
C VAL A 10 -14.30 21.39 -13.08
N ASP A 11 -15.50 21.84 -13.40
CA ASP A 11 -16.62 22.11 -12.50
C ASP A 11 -16.43 23.28 -11.53
N TYR A 12 -15.25 23.94 -11.53
CA TYR A 12 -14.93 25.10 -10.69
C TYR A 12 -14.35 26.26 -11.50
N GLU A 13 -14.72 26.36 -12.78
CA GLU A 13 -14.25 27.41 -13.68
C GLU A 13 -14.55 28.80 -13.09
N GLY A 14 -13.57 29.68 -13.18
CA GLY A 14 -13.66 31.03 -12.63
C GLY A 14 -13.53 31.11 -11.10
N LEU A 15 -13.57 30.00 -10.38
CA LEU A 15 -13.39 29.95 -8.92
C LEU A 15 -11.97 29.52 -8.53
N TYR A 16 -11.47 28.48 -9.16
CA TYR A 16 -10.15 27.92 -8.85
C TYR A 16 -9.38 27.49 -10.09
N LYS A 17 -8.05 27.68 -10.03
CA LYS A 17 -7.11 27.18 -11.06
C LYS A 17 -6.09 26.28 -10.43
N ILE A 18 -5.70 25.25 -11.17
CA ILE A 18 -4.61 24.34 -10.81
C ILE A 18 -3.38 24.61 -11.67
N SER A 19 -2.18 24.59 -11.08
CA SER A 19 -0.94 24.70 -11.83
C SER A 19 -0.33 23.33 -12.13
N ASN A 20 0.48 23.25 -13.17
CA ASN A 20 1.29 22.08 -13.50
C ASN A 20 2.35 21.75 -12.43
N LYS A 21 2.50 22.58 -11.40
CA LYS A 21 3.39 22.39 -10.24
C LYS A 21 2.66 21.99 -8.95
N GLY A 22 1.35 21.74 -9.02
CA GLY A 22 0.57 21.30 -7.86
C GLY A 22 0.16 22.40 -6.90
N ARG A 23 0.04 23.65 -7.40
CA ARG A 23 -0.49 24.78 -6.63
C ARG A 23 -1.90 25.12 -7.10
N VAL A 24 -2.76 25.54 -6.18
CA VAL A 24 -4.15 25.94 -6.50
C VAL A 24 -4.33 27.42 -6.21
N LEU A 25 -4.81 28.16 -7.20
CA LEU A 25 -5.14 29.57 -7.12
C LEU A 25 -6.65 29.72 -6.86
N THR A 26 -7.01 30.48 -5.84
CA THR A 26 -8.38 30.98 -5.65
C THR A 26 -8.53 32.26 -6.44
N VAL A 27 -9.35 32.27 -7.48
CA VAL A 27 -9.42 33.39 -8.47
C VAL A 27 -9.89 34.68 -7.80
N ALA A 28 -10.91 34.61 -6.95
CA ALA A 28 -11.50 35.79 -6.31
C ALA A 28 -10.53 36.56 -5.40
N THR A 29 -9.55 35.87 -4.79
CA THR A 29 -8.63 36.46 -3.80
C THR A 29 -7.20 36.55 -4.30
N GLY A 30 -6.86 35.89 -5.39
CA GLY A 30 -5.49 35.70 -5.85
C GLY A 30 -4.63 34.82 -4.94
N TYR A 31 -5.24 34.19 -3.93
CA TYR A 31 -4.51 33.38 -2.95
C TYR A 31 -4.11 32.03 -3.52
N ILE A 32 -2.81 31.69 -3.37
CA ILE A 32 -2.25 30.41 -3.83
C ILE A 32 -2.11 29.46 -2.64
N ARG A 33 -2.60 28.25 -2.81
CA ARG A 33 -2.54 27.15 -1.81
C ARG A 33 -1.81 25.95 -2.39
N GLU A 34 -1.03 25.28 -1.55
CA GLU A 34 -0.41 23.97 -1.89
C GLU A 34 -1.17 22.77 -1.32
N GLY A 35 -2.19 23.04 -0.53
CA GLY A 35 -2.93 22.02 0.23
C GLY A 35 -2.26 21.62 1.54
N THR A 36 -2.99 20.91 2.38
CA THR A 36 -2.55 20.37 3.67
C THR A 36 -2.09 18.93 3.53
N LEU A 37 -1.13 18.52 4.36
CA LEU A 37 -0.64 17.14 4.36
C LEU A 37 -1.64 16.23 5.09
N ASN A 38 -2.10 15.18 4.41
CA ASN A 38 -2.96 14.16 4.99
C ASN A 38 -2.56 12.78 4.43
N LYS A 39 -2.22 11.85 5.33
CA LYS A 39 -1.79 10.47 5.00
C LYS A 39 -0.69 10.41 3.93
N GLY A 40 0.24 11.36 3.96
CA GLY A 40 1.37 11.43 3.02
C GLY A 40 1.05 12.06 1.67
N TYR A 41 -0.14 12.63 1.47
CA TYR A 41 -0.53 13.36 0.26
C TYR A 41 -0.98 14.77 0.58
N ARG A 42 -0.75 15.72 -0.34
CA ARG A 42 -1.35 17.04 -0.24
C ARG A 42 -2.82 16.97 -0.66
N ARG A 43 -3.70 17.48 0.21
CA ARG A 43 -5.14 17.58 -0.03
C ARG A 43 -5.61 19.01 0.20
N LEU A 44 -6.68 19.37 -0.50
CA LEU A 44 -7.35 20.65 -0.31
C LEU A 44 -8.86 20.48 -0.49
N ILE A 45 -9.58 21.43 0.08
CA ILE A 45 -11.04 21.51 -0.04
C ILE A 45 -11.35 22.63 -1.02
N LEU A 46 -12.18 22.32 -2.03
CA LEU A 46 -12.81 23.28 -2.94
C LEU A 46 -14.28 23.43 -2.55
N SER A 47 -14.74 24.66 -2.55
CA SER A 47 -16.14 24.98 -2.23
C SER A 47 -16.83 25.61 -3.44
N LYS A 48 -18.03 25.14 -3.76
CA LYS A 48 -18.92 25.72 -4.79
C LYS A 48 -20.34 25.61 -4.32
N ASN A 49 -21.08 26.73 -4.35
CA ASN A 49 -22.50 26.79 -3.93
C ASN A 49 -22.76 26.24 -2.51
N GLY A 50 -21.83 26.46 -1.58
CA GLY A 50 -21.91 25.96 -0.21
C GLY A 50 -21.56 24.48 -0.02
N VAL A 51 -21.23 23.77 -1.09
CA VAL A 51 -20.79 22.37 -1.04
C VAL A 51 -19.27 22.32 -1.04
N GLU A 52 -18.71 21.62 -0.06
CA GLU A 52 -17.26 21.40 0.08
C GLU A 52 -16.88 19.99 -0.37
N THR A 53 -15.90 19.92 -1.26
CA THR A 53 -15.37 18.65 -1.76
C THR A 53 -13.87 18.58 -1.59
N SER A 54 -13.37 17.46 -1.06
CA SER A 54 -11.94 17.25 -0.80
C SER A 54 -11.26 16.56 -1.97
N TYR A 55 -10.19 17.16 -2.46
CA TYR A 55 -9.37 16.63 -3.56
C TYR A 55 -7.93 16.40 -3.14
N THR A 56 -7.27 15.40 -3.76
CA THR A 56 -5.82 15.24 -3.68
C THR A 56 -5.15 16.03 -4.81
N VAL A 57 -4.10 16.78 -4.50
CA VAL A 57 -3.46 17.69 -5.44
C VAL A 57 -2.91 16.97 -6.67
N HIS A 58 -2.22 15.84 -6.48
CA HIS A 58 -1.65 15.07 -7.60
C HIS A 58 -2.72 14.60 -8.61
N ARG A 59 -3.93 14.23 -8.13
CA ARG A 59 -5.05 13.87 -9.02
C ARG A 59 -5.55 15.08 -9.80
N LEU A 60 -5.69 16.23 -9.14
CA LEU A 60 -6.07 17.46 -9.85
C LEU A 60 -5.06 17.81 -10.95
N VAL A 61 -3.75 17.73 -10.67
CA VAL A 61 -2.72 17.99 -11.68
C VAL A 61 -2.83 16.96 -12.81
N ALA A 62 -2.87 15.68 -12.49
CA ALA A 62 -2.90 14.64 -13.51
C ALA A 62 -4.11 14.79 -14.45
N TYR A 63 -5.31 14.97 -13.91
CA TYR A 63 -6.53 15.10 -14.69
C TYR A 63 -6.56 16.35 -15.60
N HIS A 64 -5.87 17.44 -15.23
CA HIS A 64 -5.88 18.66 -16.02
C HIS A 64 -4.72 18.77 -17.01
N PHE A 65 -3.61 18.08 -16.76
CA PHE A 65 -2.39 18.27 -17.55
C PHE A 65 -1.93 17.03 -18.31
N ILE A 66 -2.28 15.83 -17.86
CA ILE A 66 -1.88 14.58 -18.52
C ILE A 66 -3.03 14.10 -19.40
N GLN A 67 -2.78 13.99 -20.69
CA GLN A 67 -3.74 13.40 -21.60
C GLN A 67 -3.73 11.88 -21.43
N LEU A 68 -4.80 11.34 -20.84
CA LEU A 68 -5.03 9.90 -20.75
C LEU A 68 -5.90 9.45 -21.92
N VAL A 69 -5.41 8.48 -22.67
CA VAL A 69 -6.23 7.72 -23.62
C VAL A 69 -6.54 6.38 -22.93
N PRO A 70 -7.76 6.16 -22.40
CA PRO A 70 -8.09 4.92 -21.72
C PRO A 70 -7.97 3.74 -22.68
N MET A 71 -7.55 2.58 -22.17
CA MET A 71 -7.62 1.33 -22.92
C MET A 71 -9.08 0.96 -23.19
N MET A 72 -9.33 0.21 -24.26
CA MET A 72 -10.68 -0.21 -24.64
C MET A 72 -11.39 -0.89 -23.46
N GLY A 73 -12.55 -0.35 -23.07
CA GLY A 73 -13.36 -0.87 -21.96
C GLY A 73 -12.95 -0.39 -20.57
N MET A 74 -11.98 0.53 -20.44
CA MET A 74 -11.57 1.15 -19.18
C MET A 74 -12.04 2.60 -19.09
N ASP A 75 -12.38 3.03 -17.85
CA ASP A 75 -12.67 4.42 -17.52
C ASP A 75 -11.45 5.06 -16.83
N ILE A 76 -11.42 6.39 -16.76
CA ILE A 76 -10.38 7.15 -16.05
C ILE A 76 -10.30 6.77 -14.57
N THR A 77 -11.40 6.28 -13.99
CA THR A 77 -11.47 5.80 -12.60
C THR A 77 -10.74 4.48 -12.36
N ASP A 78 -10.41 3.75 -13.43
CA ASP A 78 -9.65 2.50 -13.36
C ASP A 78 -8.13 2.73 -13.23
N TYR A 79 -7.72 4.01 -13.34
CA TYR A 79 -6.33 4.40 -13.26
C TYR A 79 -6.01 5.08 -11.94
N ASP A 80 -4.87 4.73 -11.39
CA ASP A 80 -4.25 5.44 -10.28
C ASP A 80 -3.19 6.42 -10.79
N VAL A 81 -3.00 7.54 -10.08
CA VAL A 81 -1.91 8.48 -10.36
C VAL A 81 -0.68 8.07 -9.54
N HIS A 82 0.42 7.80 -10.24
CA HIS A 82 1.69 7.37 -9.70
C HIS A 82 2.71 8.51 -9.71
N HIS A 83 3.52 8.63 -8.62
CA HIS A 83 4.66 9.53 -8.55
C HIS A 83 5.92 8.79 -9.01
N ILE A 84 6.53 9.23 -10.11
CA ILE A 84 7.65 8.53 -10.77
C ILE A 84 8.87 8.42 -9.84
N ASP A 85 9.18 9.49 -9.09
CA ASP A 85 10.27 9.53 -8.11
C ASP A 85 9.93 8.88 -6.76
N GLY A 86 8.67 8.46 -6.56
CA GLY A 86 8.16 7.91 -5.30
C GLY A 86 7.90 8.96 -4.22
N ASP A 87 8.20 10.25 -4.43
CA ASP A 87 7.87 11.32 -3.50
C ASP A 87 6.42 11.80 -3.73
N ARG A 88 5.54 11.49 -2.76
CA ARG A 88 4.13 11.85 -2.79
C ARG A 88 3.86 13.35 -2.66
N LEU A 89 4.88 14.15 -2.35
CA LEU A 89 4.77 15.60 -2.23
C LEU A 89 5.20 16.32 -3.51
N ASN A 90 5.93 15.64 -4.40
CA ASN A 90 6.32 16.17 -5.69
C ASN A 90 5.18 16.05 -6.71
N ASN A 91 4.26 17.01 -6.67
CA ASN A 91 3.07 17.06 -7.54
C ASN A 91 3.30 17.77 -8.87
N ASN A 92 4.55 17.92 -9.33
CA ASN A 92 4.83 18.40 -10.66
C ASN A 92 4.31 17.43 -11.72
N VAL A 93 3.69 17.96 -12.79
CA VAL A 93 3.10 17.13 -13.85
C VAL A 93 4.12 16.16 -14.48
N GLU A 94 5.38 16.58 -14.61
CA GLU A 94 6.47 15.76 -15.15
C GLU A 94 6.81 14.54 -14.28
N ASN A 95 6.41 14.58 -13.00
CA ASN A 95 6.61 13.49 -12.04
C ASN A 95 5.37 12.59 -11.88
N LEU A 96 4.30 12.85 -12.61
CA LEU A 96 3.04 12.12 -12.47
C LEU A 96 2.74 11.31 -13.73
N MET A 97 2.20 10.12 -13.53
CA MET A 97 1.70 9.29 -14.62
C MET A 97 0.46 8.51 -14.20
N PHE A 98 -0.41 8.20 -15.16
CA PHE A 98 -1.51 7.27 -14.94
C PHE A 98 -1.04 5.83 -15.11
N LEU A 99 -1.36 4.98 -14.16
CA LEU A 99 -1.13 3.53 -14.22
C LEU A 99 -2.44 2.81 -13.92
N THR A 100 -2.67 1.68 -14.58
CA THR A 100 -3.75 0.79 -14.13
C THR A 100 -3.45 0.31 -12.71
N ARG A 101 -4.50 0.01 -11.95
CA ARG A 101 -4.35 -0.44 -10.55
C ARG A 101 -3.41 -1.65 -10.45
N GLU A 102 -3.48 -2.56 -11.41
CA GLU A 102 -2.61 -3.75 -11.42
C GLU A 102 -1.13 -3.38 -11.58
N VAL A 103 -0.80 -2.50 -12.53
CA VAL A 103 0.57 -2.04 -12.76
C VAL A 103 1.07 -1.20 -11.58
N HIS A 104 0.22 -0.31 -11.05
CA HIS A 104 0.56 0.52 -9.89
C HIS A 104 0.91 -0.32 -8.65
N LEU A 105 0.20 -1.44 -8.43
CA LEU A 105 0.52 -2.39 -7.36
C LEU A 105 1.89 -3.06 -7.53
N LYS A 106 2.34 -3.27 -8.78
CA LYS A 106 3.65 -3.87 -9.09
C LYS A 106 4.79 -2.83 -9.03
N CYS A 107 4.50 -1.56 -9.24
CA CYS A 107 5.50 -0.49 -9.30
C CYS A 107 5.82 0.16 -7.95
N ASP A 108 5.07 -0.11 -6.86
CA ASP A 108 5.38 0.44 -5.53
C ASP A 108 6.44 -0.42 -4.79
N PRO A 109 7.74 -0.03 -4.80
CA PRO A 109 8.82 -0.79 -4.17
C PRO A 109 8.56 -1.01 -2.67
N ARG A 110 7.85 -0.08 -2.02
CA ARG A 110 7.52 -0.15 -0.58
C ARG A 110 6.54 -1.28 -0.27
N ARG A 111 5.65 -1.62 -1.21
CA ARG A 111 4.76 -2.77 -1.06
C ARG A 111 5.50 -4.09 -1.22
N ILE A 112 6.40 -4.16 -2.19
CA ILE A 112 7.25 -5.34 -2.42
C ILE A 112 8.15 -5.56 -1.19
N GLU A 113 8.81 -4.51 -0.72
CA GLU A 113 9.70 -4.56 0.45
C GLU A 113 8.91 -4.83 1.75
N ASN A 114 7.75 -4.20 1.96
CA ASN A 114 6.92 -4.44 3.13
C ASN A 114 6.26 -5.81 3.11
N THR A 115 5.89 -6.34 1.93
CA THR A 115 5.37 -7.70 1.81
C THR A 115 6.47 -8.72 2.09
N ALA A 116 7.68 -8.51 1.56
CA ALA A 116 8.84 -9.35 1.85
C ALA A 116 9.26 -9.24 3.32
N LYS A 117 9.35 -8.03 3.89
CA LYS A 117 9.66 -7.79 5.32
C LYS A 117 8.56 -8.32 6.24
N SER A 118 7.29 -8.18 5.87
CA SER A 118 6.16 -8.70 6.64
C SER A 118 6.16 -10.23 6.66
N GLN A 119 6.55 -10.88 5.56
CA GLN A 119 6.67 -12.34 5.50
C GLN A 119 7.93 -12.84 6.22
N LEU A 120 9.04 -12.12 6.13
CA LEU A 120 10.33 -12.50 6.75
C LEU A 120 10.40 -12.18 8.25
N ASN A 121 9.77 -11.09 8.71
CA ASN A 121 9.93 -10.57 10.07
C ASN A 121 8.66 -10.63 10.92
N HIS A 122 7.60 -11.30 10.49
CA HIS A 122 6.43 -11.45 11.34
C HIS A 122 6.74 -12.46 12.44
N PRO A 123 6.86 -12.06 13.74
CA PRO A 123 7.27 -12.96 14.84
C PRO A 123 6.39 -14.20 14.97
N LYS A 124 5.13 -14.13 14.51
CA LYS A 124 4.18 -15.25 14.50
C LYS A 124 4.45 -16.30 13.41
N PHE A 125 5.17 -15.94 12.32
CA PHE A 125 5.35 -16.85 11.17
C PHE A 125 6.73 -17.48 11.05
N SER A 126 7.70 -17.08 11.89
CA SER A 126 9.08 -17.54 11.80
C SER A 126 9.55 -18.37 13.00
N LYS A 127 8.64 -18.89 13.83
CA LYS A 127 9.04 -19.83 14.88
C LYS A 127 9.30 -21.20 14.27
N LYS A 128 10.51 -21.71 14.46
CA LYS A 128 10.83 -23.10 14.13
C LYS A 128 9.93 -24.03 14.94
N VAL A 129 9.49 -25.12 14.36
CA VAL A 129 8.72 -26.16 15.06
C VAL A 129 9.46 -27.48 15.05
N LEU A 130 9.42 -28.17 16.16
CA LEU A 130 9.97 -29.51 16.34
C LEU A 130 8.82 -30.52 16.41
N CYS A 131 8.89 -31.54 15.61
CA CYS A 131 8.11 -32.77 15.83
C CYS A 131 8.86 -33.64 16.83
N ILE A 132 8.28 -33.88 18.00
CA ILE A 132 8.99 -34.54 19.13
C ILE A 132 9.32 -35.98 18.81
N GLU A 133 8.41 -36.72 18.19
CA GLU A 133 8.57 -38.15 17.92
C GLU A 133 9.60 -38.44 16.83
N THR A 134 9.66 -37.56 15.80
CA THR A 134 10.59 -37.77 14.68
C THR A 134 11.90 -37.03 14.85
N GLY A 135 11.97 -36.09 15.79
CA GLY A 135 13.11 -35.18 15.95
C GLY A 135 13.27 -34.16 14.78
N ALA A 136 12.35 -34.12 13.84
CA ALA A 136 12.42 -33.26 12.69
C ALA A 136 12.15 -31.82 13.06
N VAL A 137 13.02 -30.89 12.61
CA VAL A 137 12.88 -29.45 12.82
C VAL A 137 12.48 -28.78 11.52
N TYR A 138 11.40 -28.03 11.55
CA TYR A 138 10.90 -27.27 10.41
C TYR A 138 11.07 -25.77 10.64
N PRO A 139 11.40 -24.98 9.59
CA PRO A 139 11.58 -23.53 9.70
C PRO A 139 10.34 -22.77 10.17
N SER A 140 9.16 -23.36 9.92
CA SER A 140 7.86 -22.81 10.33
C SER A 140 6.79 -23.90 10.36
N ALA A 141 5.68 -23.64 11.06
CA ALA A 141 4.51 -24.53 11.05
C ALA A 141 3.88 -24.67 9.64
N MET A 142 4.08 -23.69 8.76
CA MET A 142 3.62 -23.77 7.36
C MET A 142 4.46 -24.79 6.58
N GLU A 143 5.76 -24.78 6.77
CA GLU A 143 6.65 -25.74 6.10
C GLU A 143 6.46 -27.16 6.65
N ALA A 144 6.25 -27.30 7.96
CA ALA A 144 5.86 -28.56 8.57
C ALA A 144 4.56 -29.10 7.94
N SER A 145 3.55 -28.25 7.78
CA SER A 145 2.28 -28.61 7.16
C SER A 145 2.45 -29.08 5.70
N ARG A 146 3.31 -28.39 4.92
CA ARG A 146 3.59 -28.79 3.53
C ARG A 146 4.25 -30.16 3.41
N GLN A 147 5.20 -30.46 4.29
CA GLN A 147 5.99 -31.68 4.22
C GLN A 147 5.27 -32.88 4.85
N THR A 148 4.42 -32.65 5.86
CA THR A 148 3.74 -33.72 6.60
C THR A 148 2.29 -33.93 6.19
N GLY A 149 1.69 -32.97 5.47
CA GLY A 149 0.24 -32.98 5.16
C GLY A 149 -0.66 -32.64 6.35
N ILE A 150 -0.10 -32.38 7.54
CA ILE A 150 -0.87 -32.05 8.75
C ILE A 150 -1.31 -30.60 8.70
N ASN A 151 -2.56 -30.31 9.11
CA ASN A 151 -3.07 -28.93 9.08
C ASN A 151 -2.20 -27.99 9.93
N ARG A 152 -1.80 -26.86 9.36
CA ARG A 152 -0.98 -25.83 10.02
C ARG A 152 -1.62 -25.32 11.32
N GLY A 153 -2.97 -25.16 11.32
CA GLY A 153 -3.72 -24.67 12.49
C GLY A 153 -3.55 -25.60 13.68
N ASP A 154 -3.64 -26.90 13.43
CA ASP A 154 -3.53 -27.92 14.45
C ASP A 154 -2.09 -27.99 15.03
N ILE A 155 -1.07 -27.93 14.16
CA ILE A 155 0.34 -27.83 14.59
C ILE A 155 0.55 -26.61 15.49
N CYS A 156 0.02 -25.44 15.09
CA CYS A 156 0.14 -24.22 15.88
C CYS A 156 -0.58 -24.30 17.22
N SER A 157 -1.75 -24.94 17.28
CA SER A 157 -2.53 -25.11 18.51
C SER A 157 -1.83 -26.02 19.49
N VAL A 158 -1.27 -27.12 19.01
CA VAL A 158 -0.46 -28.05 19.86
C VAL A 158 0.80 -27.30 20.37
N CYS A 159 1.51 -26.54 19.52
CA CYS A 159 2.67 -25.79 19.96
C CYS A 159 2.36 -24.70 21.00
N ARG A 160 1.13 -24.16 21.03
CA ARG A 160 0.68 -23.16 22.02
C ARG A 160 0.14 -23.78 23.30
N GLY A 161 -0.21 -25.08 23.28
CA GLY A 161 -0.87 -25.73 24.37
C GLY A 161 -2.33 -25.32 24.52
N ASP A 162 -3.01 -25.01 23.43
CA ASP A 162 -4.42 -24.60 23.45
C ASP A 162 -5.31 -25.77 23.91
N ASN A 163 -6.03 -25.58 25.02
CA ASN A 163 -6.84 -26.63 25.65
C ASN A 163 -8.04 -27.15 24.84
N HIS A 164 -8.35 -26.50 23.72
CA HIS A 164 -9.46 -26.86 22.84
C HIS A 164 -9.09 -27.80 21.68
N CYS A 165 -7.80 -27.97 21.41
CA CYS A 165 -7.29 -28.93 20.45
C CYS A 165 -6.54 -30.01 21.18
N GLY A 166 -6.66 -31.29 20.72
CA GLY A 166 -5.95 -32.41 21.32
C GLY A 166 -4.46 -32.16 21.56
N LYS A 167 -3.81 -32.91 22.42
CA LYS A 167 -2.37 -32.76 22.72
C LYS A 167 -1.45 -33.02 21.52
N THR A 168 -2.00 -33.53 20.39
CA THR A 168 -1.27 -33.97 19.21
C THR A 168 -1.92 -33.41 17.93
N ALA A 169 -1.12 -33.21 16.90
CA ALA A 169 -1.57 -32.92 15.55
C ALA A 169 -1.01 -33.97 14.59
N GLY A 170 -1.90 -34.64 13.84
CA GLY A 170 -1.53 -35.76 12.99
C GLY A 170 -0.92 -36.96 13.75
N GLY A 171 -1.26 -37.11 15.05
CA GLY A 171 -0.71 -38.14 15.93
C GLY A 171 0.65 -37.79 16.55
N TYR A 172 1.22 -36.60 16.26
CA TYR A 172 2.53 -36.17 16.75
C TYR A 172 2.42 -34.99 17.72
N HIS A 173 3.36 -34.88 18.65
CA HIS A 173 3.53 -33.74 19.53
C HIS A 173 4.44 -32.71 18.87
N TRP A 174 4.07 -31.42 18.98
CA TRP A 174 4.75 -30.31 18.35
C TRP A 174 5.14 -29.26 19.38
N LYS A 175 6.34 -28.68 19.22
CA LYS A 175 6.85 -27.63 20.10
C LYS A 175 7.52 -26.52 19.30
N TYR A 176 7.31 -25.25 19.69
CA TYR A 176 8.12 -24.15 19.19
C TYR A 176 9.53 -24.22 19.75
N ILE A 177 10.53 -23.97 18.90
CA ILE A 177 11.92 -23.81 19.31
C ILE A 177 12.24 -22.33 19.27
N ASP A 178 12.64 -21.76 20.40
CA ASP A 178 13.16 -20.40 20.46
C ASP A 178 14.56 -20.34 19.83
N ARG A 179 14.87 -19.23 19.14
CA ARG A 179 16.15 -18.98 18.44
C ARG A 179 17.38 -18.88 19.36
N GLY A 180 17.24 -19.22 20.64
CA GLY A 180 18.23 -18.95 21.69
C GLY A 180 19.16 -20.07 22.12
N LEU A 181 19.15 -21.24 21.48
CA LEU A 181 20.02 -22.37 21.86
C LEU A 181 20.78 -22.94 20.66
N GLU A 182 21.51 -22.10 19.91
CA GLU A 182 22.66 -22.54 19.14
C GLU A 182 23.92 -21.95 19.77
N GLN A 183 24.30 -22.50 20.95
CA GLN A 183 25.68 -22.46 21.47
C GLN A 183 25.86 -23.67 22.38
N CYS A 184 26.37 -24.73 21.85
CA CYS A 184 27.45 -25.60 22.33
C CYS A 184 27.77 -26.62 21.26
#